data_3518544a0b19275b61ba3a03a355ff13
#
_entry.id   3518544a0b19275b61ba3a03a355ff13
#
_cell.length_a   1.000
_cell.length_b   1.000
_cell.length_c   1.000
_cell.angle_alpha   90.00
_cell.angle_beta   90.00
_cell.angle_gamma   90.00
#
_symmetry.space_group_name_H-M   'P 1'
#
loop_
_entity.id
_entity.type
_entity.pdbx_description
1 polymer ?
#
loop_
_entity_poly.entity_id
_entity_poly.type
_entity_poly.pdbx_seq_one_letter_code
_entity_poly.pdbx_strand_id
1 'polypeptide(L)'
;MAKLENQKEKDLLQDTLDRVQKEFGKGAIMRLGDRPTCDVDAISSGSILLDKALGIGGYPKGRIIEIYGPESSGKTTLALTCVAEVQKTGGMAAYIDAENSIDPEYAKALGVKVDDLILSQPDSGEQALSIVEMLTKSGAFDLIVVDSVAALV
;
A
#
# COMPACT_ATOMS: atom_id res chain seq x y z
N MET A 1 -11.97 50.62 -5.70
CA MET A 1 -10.54 50.33 -5.95
C MET A 1 -10.15 48.92 -5.64
N ALA A 2 -10.36 48.37 -4.43
CA ALA A 2 -9.98 47.00 -4.05
C ALA A 2 -10.51 45.86 -4.94
N LYS A 3 -11.70 45.97 -5.55
CA LYS A 3 -12.24 44.96 -6.48
C LYS A 3 -11.50 44.90 -7.84
N LEU A 4 -11.00 46.03 -8.32
CA LEU A 4 -10.24 46.14 -9.58
C LEU A 4 -8.79 45.64 -9.42
N GLU A 5 -8.19 45.84 -8.24
CA GLU A 5 -6.86 45.31 -7.90
C GLU A 5 -6.90 43.79 -7.80
N ASN A 6 -7.92 43.24 -7.15
CA ASN A 6 -8.08 41.79 -7.00
C ASN A 6 -8.33 41.07 -8.36
N GLN A 7 -8.97 41.76 -9.32
CA GLN A 7 -9.16 41.19 -10.68
C GLN A 7 -7.84 41.17 -11.45
N LYS A 8 -7.06 42.25 -11.39
CA LYS A 8 -5.74 42.33 -12.06
C LYS A 8 -4.76 41.27 -11.52
N GLU A 9 -4.77 41.03 -10.20
CA GLU A 9 -3.93 40.00 -9.61
C GLU A 9 -4.33 38.59 -10.08
N LYS A 10 -5.64 38.31 -10.22
CA LYS A 10 -6.13 37.02 -10.75
C LYS A 10 -5.75 36.80 -12.20
N ASP A 11 -5.88 37.87 -13.03
CA ASP A 11 -5.53 37.79 -14.43
C ASP A 11 -4.01 37.58 -14.61
N LEU A 12 -3.17 38.26 -13.79
CA LEU A 12 -1.73 38.09 -13.81
C LEU A 12 -1.32 36.67 -13.35
N LEU A 13 -2.00 36.12 -12.35
CA LEU A 13 -1.78 34.75 -11.90
C LEU A 13 -2.10 33.76 -13.03
N GLN A 14 -3.24 33.93 -13.69
CA GLN A 14 -3.66 33.04 -14.79
C GLN A 14 -2.68 33.09 -15.94
N ASP A 15 -2.29 34.28 -16.40
CA ASP A 15 -1.28 34.44 -17.44
C ASP A 15 0.05 33.77 -17.09
N THR A 16 0.44 33.83 -15.81
CA THR A 16 1.68 33.18 -15.34
C THR A 16 1.55 31.66 -15.40
N LEU A 17 0.41 31.10 -14.95
CA LEU A 17 0.13 29.68 -15.01
C LEU A 17 0.14 29.17 -16.45
N ASP A 18 -0.51 29.90 -17.37
CA ASP A 18 -0.58 29.55 -18.78
C ASP A 18 0.81 29.57 -19.45
N ARG A 19 1.66 30.52 -19.08
CA ARG A 19 3.05 30.58 -19.57
C ARG A 19 3.87 29.38 -19.10
N VAL A 20 3.76 28.99 -17.82
CA VAL A 20 4.45 27.82 -17.28
C VAL A 20 3.97 26.54 -17.97
N GLN A 21 2.66 26.39 -18.18
CA GLN A 21 2.12 25.22 -18.88
C GLN A 21 2.54 25.17 -20.35
N LYS A 22 2.69 26.33 -21.00
CA LYS A 22 3.15 26.41 -22.39
C LYS A 22 4.63 26.05 -22.54
N GLU A 23 5.45 26.44 -21.58
CA GLU A 23 6.90 26.22 -21.61
C GLU A 23 7.29 24.79 -21.16
N PHE A 24 6.64 24.27 -20.11
CA PHE A 24 7.00 23.00 -19.47
C PHE A 24 5.99 21.87 -19.67
N GLY A 25 4.88 22.15 -20.38
CA GLY A 25 3.84 21.16 -20.68
C GLY A 25 2.63 21.22 -19.74
N LYS A 26 1.50 20.67 -20.23
CA LYS A 26 0.26 20.56 -19.45
C LYS A 26 0.51 19.64 -18.24
N GLY A 27 0.32 20.15 -17.04
CA GLY A 27 0.54 19.41 -15.79
C GLY A 27 1.79 19.80 -15.04
N ALA A 28 2.69 20.64 -15.61
CA ALA A 28 3.85 21.17 -14.91
C ALA A 28 3.47 22.04 -13.70
N ILE A 29 2.30 22.71 -13.79
CA ILE A 29 1.74 23.49 -12.69
C ILE A 29 0.22 23.34 -12.67
N MET A 30 -0.36 23.14 -11.48
CA MET A 30 -1.80 23.03 -11.26
C MET A 30 -2.14 23.45 -9.83
N ARG A 31 -3.38 23.79 -9.58
CA ARG A 31 -3.85 23.94 -8.20
C ARG A 31 -3.99 22.56 -7.58
N LEU A 32 -3.65 22.42 -6.31
CA LEU A 32 -3.74 21.14 -5.62
C LEU A 32 -5.16 20.54 -5.65
N GLY A 33 -6.18 21.39 -5.57
CA GLY A 33 -7.60 20.98 -5.66
C GLY A 33 -8.04 20.51 -7.05
N ASP A 34 -7.29 20.85 -8.11
CA ASP A 34 -7.60 20.42 -9.47
C ASP A 34 -6.96 19.06 -9.82
N ARG A 35 -6.20 18.47 -8.89
CA ARG A 35 -5.70 17.11 -9.07
C ARG A 35 -6.88 16.15 -9.14
N PRO A 36 -6.97 15.32 -10.21
CA PRO A 36 -7.93 14.25 -10.21
C PRO A 36 -7.65 13.36 -8.99
N THR A 37 -8.67 13.11 -8.19
CA THR A 37 -8.61 12.07 -7.16
C THR A 37 -8.37 10.76 -7.89
N CYS A 38 -7.18 10.20 -7.77
CA CYS A 38 -6.94 8.84 -8.23
C CYS A 38 -7.76 7.93 -7.33
N ASP A 39 -8.78 7.27 -7.88
CA ASP A 39 -9.37 6.11 -7.24
C ASP A 39 -8.26 5.05 -7.14
N VAL A 40 -7.75 4.88 -5.94
CA VAL A 40 -6.73 3.87 -5.65
C VAL A 40 -7.46 2.65 -5.12
N ASP A 41 -7.38 1.55 -5.85
CA ASP A 41 -7.84 0.26 -5.34
C ASP A 41 -7.12 -0.08 -4.04
N ALA A 42 -7.87 -0.48 -3.03
CA ALA A 42 -7.33 -0.80 -1.72
C ALA A 42 -7.76 -2.20 -1.25
N ILE A 43 -6.93 -2.77 -0.39
CA ILE A 43 -7.20 -4.00 0.35
C ILE A 43 -7.50 -3.58 1.79
N SER A 44 -8.65 -4.00 2.35
CA SER A 44 -8.95 -3.74 3.75
C SER A 44 -7.85 -4.27 4.67
N SER A 45 -7.53 -3.51 5.69
CA SER A 45 -6.60 -3.95 6.74
C SER A 45 -7.24 -4.95 7.73
N GLY A 46 -8.56 -5.15 7.63
CA GLY A 46 -9.38 -5.88 8.61
C GLY A 46 -9.78 -5.02 9.82
N SER A 47 -9.33 -3.78 9.90
CA SER A 47 -9.69 -2.83 10.94
C SER A 47 -10.40 -1.61 10.35
N ILE A 48 -11.68 -1.44 10.65
CA ILE A 48 -12.49 -0.32 10.17
C ILE A 48 -11.87 1.04 10.54
N LEU A 49 -11.27 1.14 11.74
CA LEU A 49 -10.66 2.38 12.19
C LEU A 49 -9.37 2.70 11.40
N LEU A 50 -8.57 1.68 11.12
CA LEU A 50 -7.35 1.85 10.32
C LEU A 50 -7.70 2.18 8.87
N ASP A 51 -8.65 1.47 8.27
CA ASP A 51 -9.12 1.72 6.90
C ASP A 51 -9.63 3.16 6.74
N LYS A 52 -10.38 3.65 7.74
CA LYS A 52 -10.85 5.03 7.77
C LYS A 52 -9.69 6.03 7.93
N ALA A 53 -8.70 5.72 8.76
CA ALA A 53 -7.53 6.59 8.98
C ALA A 53 -6.63 6.68 7.74
N LEU A 54 -6.52 5.59 6.97
CA LEU A 54 -5.79 5.56 5.69
C LEU A 54 -6.48 6.38 4.58
N GLY A 55 -7.79 6.67 4.71
CA GLY A 55 -8.53 7.56 3.83
C GLY A 55 -8.98 6.94 2.50
N ILE A 56 -8.44 5.80 2.11
CA ILE A 56 -8.76 5.07 0.87
C ILE A 56 -9.46 3.73 1.13
N GLY A 57 -9.80 3.44 2.39
CA GLY A 57 -10.48 2.21 2.77
C GLY A 57 -9.58 0.99 2.96
N GLY A 58 -8.27 1.18 3.11
CA GLY A 58 -7.32 0.10 3.35
C GLY A 58 -5.92 0.38 2.81
N TYR A 59 -5.15 -0.67 2.60
CA TYR A 59 -3.83 -0.58 2.01
C TYR A 59 -3.90 -0.44 0.48
N PRO A 60 -3.17 0.52 -0.13
CA PRO A 60 -3.21 0.73 -1.58
C PRO A 60 -2.63 -0.46 -2.34
N LYS A 61 -3.35 -0.96 -3.35
CA LYS A 61 -2.84 -1.99 -4.26
C LYS A 61 -1.67 -1.49 -5.10
N GLY A 62 -0.75 -2.40 -5.42
CA GLY A 62 0.42 -2.11 -6.26
C GLY A 62 1.42 -1.18 -5.60
N ARG A 63 1.49 -1.17 -4.28
CA ARG A 63 2.44 -0.38 -3.49
C ARG A 63 3.18 -1.25 -2.47
N ILE A 64 4.37 -0.83 -2.12
CA ILE A 64 5.11 -1.38 -0.98
C ILE A 64 4.62 -0.65 0.27
N ILE A 65 4.17 -1.41 1.26
CA ILE A 65 3.69 -0.91 2.54
C ILE A 65 4.64 -1.42 3.62
N GLU A 66 5.20 -0.52 4.39
CA GLU A 66 6.02 -0.84 5.55
C GLU A 66 5.20 -0.68 6.82
N ILE A 67 5.18 -1.73 7.65
CA ILE A 67 4.57 -1.73 8.98
C ILE A 67 5.70 -1.91 9.99
N TYR A 68 5.95 -0.90 10.80
CA TYR A 68 7.02 -0.93 11.79
C TYR A 68 6.52 -0.57 13.19
N GLY A 69 7.25 -1.02 14.20
CA GLY A 69 6.92 -0.79 15.60
C GLY A 69 7.67 -1.76 16.51
N PRO A 70 7.55 -1.60 17.84
CA PRO A 70 8.21 -2.49 18.81
C PRO A 70 7.70 -3.92 18.69
N GLU A 71 8.41 -4.84 19.30
CA GLU A 71 7.97 -6.23 19.42
C GLU A 71 6.58 -6.29 20.08
N SER A 72 5.81 -7.32 19.71
CA SER A 72 4.46 -7.57 20.24
C SER A 72 3.47 -6.42 20.03
N SER A 73 3.75 -5.49 19.09
CA SER A 73 2.85 -4.38 18.77
C SER A 73 1.70 -4.72 17.80
N GLY A 74 1.63 -5.97 17.34
CA GLY A 74 0.56 -6.44 16.44
C GLY A 74 0.89 -6.34 14.96
N LYS A 75 2.14 -6.17 14.55
CA LYS A 75 2.56 -6.13 13.12
C LYS A 75 2.11 -7.38 12.36
N THR A 76 2.50 -8.55 12.85
CA THR A 76 2.10 -9.85 12.29
C THR A 76 0.58 -10.04 12.29
N THR A 77 -0.12 -9.59 13.34
CA THR A 77 -1.58 -9.60 13.40
C THR A 77 -2.21 -8.80 12.27
N LEU A 78 -1.72 -7.58 12.03
CA LEU A 78 -2.19 -6.74 10.92
C LEU A 78 -1.90 -7.38 9.56
N ALA A 79 -0.73 -7.97 9.37
CA ALA A 79 -0.37 -8.65 8.14
C ALA A 79 -1.29 -9.86 7.87
N LEU A 80 -1.52 -10.70 8.89
CA LEU A 80 -2.41 -11.86 8.76
C LEU A 80 -3.88 -11.48 8.55
N THR A 81 -4.37 -10.40 9.20
CA THR A 81 -5.73 -9.92 8.94
C THR A 81 -5.87 -9.40 7.51
N CYS A 82 -4.85 -8.74 6.96
CA CYS A 82 -4.83 -8.33 5.56
C CYS A 82 -4.86 -9.55 4.61
N VAL A 83 -4.12 -10.62 4.91
CA VAL A 83 -4.19 -11.90 4.17
C VAL A 83 -5.61 -12.44 4.17
N ALA A 84 -6.27 -12.48 5.34
CA ALA A 84 -7.65 -12.94 5.45
C ALA A 84 -8.62 -12.10 4.59
N GLU A 85 -8.45 -10.77 4.57
CA GLU A 85 -9.29 -9.88 3.75
C GLU A 85 -9.07 -10.12 2.25
N VAL A 86 -7.84 -10.33 1.79
CA VAL A 86 -7.53 -10.71 0.40
C VAL A 86 -8.22 -12.02 0.03
N GLN A 87 -8.09 -13.03 0.87
CA GLN A 87 -8.71 -14.35 0.62
C GLN A 87 -10.25 -14.30 0.63
N LYS A 88 -10.87 -13.41 1.42
CA LYS A 88 -12.34 -13.20 1.40
C LYS A 88 -12.83 -12.70 0.04
N THR A 89 -12.04 -11.93 -0.66
CA THR A 89 -12.37 -11.42 -2.01
C THR A 89 -11.97 -12.38 -3.13
N GLY A 90 -11.44 -13.55 -2.80
CA GLY A 90 -10.97 -14.54 -3.76
C GLY A 90 -9.56 -14.28 -4.29
N GLY A 91 -8.83 -13.34 -3.69
CA GLY A 91 -7.45 -13.03 -4.05
C GLY A 91 -6.44 -14.04 -3.50
N MET A 92 -5.27 -14.08 -4.12
CA MET A 92 -4.15 -14.94 -3.73
C MET A 92 -3.17 -14.18 -2.87
N ALA A 93 -2.72 -14.83 -1.78
CA ALA A 93 -1.72 -14.27 -0.87
C ALA A 93 -0.52 -15.21 -0.70
N ALA A 94 0.66 -14.64 -0.60
CA ALA A 94 1.88 -15.34 -0.20
C ALA A 94 2.45 -14.71 1.07
N TYR A 95 3.03 -15.53 1.93
CA TYR A 95 3.66 -15.14 3.17
C TYR A 95 5.08 -15.66 3.23
N ILE A 96 6.04 -14.76 3.32
CA ILE A 96 7.47 -15.06 3.42
C ILE A 96 7.83 -14.87 4.90
N ASP A 97 7.91 -15.99 5.61
CA ASP A 97 8.17 -16.06 7.05
C ASP A 97 9.67 -16.26 7.29
N ALA A 98 10.41 -15.17 7.33
CA ALA A 98 11.86 -15.22 7.53
C ALA A 98 12.26 -15.52 8.99
N GLU A 99 11.32 -15.41 9.93
CA GLU A 99 11.55 -15.71 11.35
C GLU A 99 11.10 -17.11 11.74
N ASN A 100 10.44 -17.86 10.83
CA ASN A 100 9.81 -19.15 11.10
C ASN A 100 8.88 -19.11 12.33
N SER A 101 8.10 -18.04 12.43
CA SER A 101 7.31 -17.71 13.62
C SER A 101 5.80 -17.76 13.42
N ILE A 102 5.33 -18.03 12.19
CA ILE A 102 3.90 -18.09 11.91
C ILE A 102 3.23 -19.28 12.61
N ASP A 103 2.19 -18.98 13.39
CA ASP A 103 1.34 -19.98 14.02
C ASP A 103 0.07 -20.20 13.18
N PRO A 104 -0.13 -21.41 12.60
CA PRO A 104 -1.31 -21.70 11.78
C PRO A 104 -2.64 -21.58 12.56
N GLU A 105 -2.68 -21.92 13.84
CA GLU A 105 -3.90 -21.83 14.63
C GLU A 105 -4.26 -20.38 14.93
N TYR A 106 -3.25 -19.54 15.18
CA TYR A 106 -3.45 -18.10 15.32
C TYR A 106 -3.91 -17.47 13.99
N ALA A 107 -3.31 -17.85 12.87
CA ALA A 107 -3.72 -17.38 11.55
C ALA A 107 -5.19 -17.75 11.26
N LYS A 108 -5.61 -19.00 11.55
CA LYS A 108 -7.01 -19.43 11.44
C LYS A 108 -7.95 -18.59 12.31
N ALA A 109 -7.54 -18.31 13.56
CA ALA A 109 -8.34 -17.49 14.47
C ALA A 109 -8.57 -16.07 13.95
N LEU A 110 -7.63 -15.53 13.16
CA LEU A 110 -7.74 -14.24 12.46
C LEU A 110 -8.56 -14.33 11.15
N GLY A 111 -8.98 -15.52 10.74
CA GLY A 111 -9.79 -15.75 9.56
C GLY A 111 -9.02 -16.13 8.29
N VAL A 112 -7.73 -16.41 8.41
CA VAL A 112 -6.91 -16.89 7.30
C VAL A 112 -7.31 -18.32 6.93
N LYS A 113 -7.52 -18.57 5.66
CA LYS A 113 -7.63 -19.91 5.09
C LYS A 113 -6.22 -20.47 4.88
N VAL A 114 -5.72 -21.20 5.87
CA VAL A 114 -4.32 -21.65 5.88
C VAL A 114 -4.00 -22.63 4.75
N ASP A 115 -4.99 -23.38 4.29
CA ASP A 115 -4.83 -24.33 3.17
C ASP A 115 -4.65 -23.61 1.81
N ASP A 116 -5.09 -22.35 1.72
CA ASP A 116 -4.99 -21.53 0.52
C ASP A 116 -3.82 -20.51 0.60
N LEU A 117 -3.12 -20.43 1.74
CA LEU A 117 -2.01 -19.50 1.92
C LEU A 117 -0.70 -20.12 1.44
N ILE A 118 -0.04 -19.45 0.51
CA ILE A 118 1.31 -19.86 0.07
C ILE A 118 2.33 -19.39 1.09
N LEU A 119 3.00 -20.32 1.76
CA LEU A 119 4.03 -20.05 2.76
C LEU A 119 5.41 -20.36 2.20
N SER A 120 6.37 -19.48 2.45
CA SER A 120 7.78 -19.71 2.19
C SER A 120 8.59 -19.35 3.43
N GLN A 121 9.55 -20.20 3.79
CA GLN A 121 10.46 -20.00 4.91
C GLN A 121 11.91 -20.06 4.37
N PRO A 122 12.43 -18.94 3.88
CA PRO A 122 13.75 -18.88 3.27
C PRO A 122 14.87 -18.99 4.31
N ASP A 123 15.99 -19.59 3.91
CA ASP A 123 17.18 -19.75 4.78
C ASP A 123 18.06 -18.49 4.81
N SER A 124 17.83 -17.52 3.90
CA SER A 124 18.59 -16.28 3.82
C SER A 124 17.78 -15.11 3.25
N GLY A 125 18.24 -13.89 3.52
CA GLY A 125 17.63 -12.68 3.00
C GLY A 125 17.65 -12.60 1.48
N GLU A 126 18.75 -13.04 0.84
CA GLU A 126 18.86 -13.05 -0.61
C GLU A 126 17.85 -14.04 -1.24
N GLN A 127 17.66 -15.20 -0.61
CA GLN A 127 16.66 -16.18 -1.04
C GLN A 127 15.25 -15.60 -0.89
N ALA A 128 14.94 -14.95 0.24
CA ALA A 128 13.65 -14.29 0.46
C ALA A 128 13.36 -13.26 -0.62
N LEU A 129 14.30 -12.37 -0.91
CA LEU A 129 14.14 -11.33 -1.94
C LEU A 129 13.98 -11.92 -3.34
N SER A 130 14.72 -12.99 -3.66
CA SER A 130 14.60 -13.68 -4.94
C SER A 130 13.22 -14.33 -5.11
N ILE A 131 12.67 -14.92 -4.03
CA ILE A 131 11.32 -15.48 -4.02
C ILE A 131 10.29 -14.36 -4.23
N VAL A 132 10.40 -13.25 -3.47
CA VAL A 132 9.50 -12.09 -3.63
C VAL A 132 9.52 -11.55 -5.06
N GLU A 133 10.69 -11.45 -5.67
CA GLU A 133 10.84 -11.01 -7.06
C GLU A 133 10.09 -11.94 -8.02
N MET A 134 10.27 -13.26 -7.89
CA MET A 134 9.59 -14.23 -8.74
C MET A 134 8.08 -14.19 -8.57
N LEU A 135 7.59 -14.12 -7.32
CA LEU A 135 6.16 -14.03 -7.04
C LEU A 135 5.55 -12.73 -7.61
N THR A 136 6.23 -11.60 -7.43
CA THR A 136 5.80 -10.31 -7.97
C THR A 136 5.74 -10.32 -9.50
N LYS A 137 6.76 -10.86 -10.16
CA LYS A 137 6.82 -10.96 -11.63
C LYS A 137 5.75 -11.88 -12.21
N SER A 138 5.28 -12.87 -11.44
CA SER A 138 4.23 -13.77 -11.89
C SER A 138 2.89 -13.08 -12.13
N GLY A 139 2.62 -11.97 -11.40
CA GLY A 139 1.34 -11.27 -11.42
C GLY A 139 0.16 -12.08 -10.87
N ALA A 140 0.42 -13.22 -10.21
CA ALA A 140 -0.61 -14.13 -9.72
C ALA A 140 -1.06 -13.81 -8.28
N PHE A 141 -0.38 -12.91 -7.60
CA PHE A 141 -0.62 -12.60 -6.19
C PHE A 141 -1.14 -11.18 -6.01
N ASP A 142 -2.20 -11.05 -5.22
CA ASP A 142 -2.77 -9.76 -4.81
C ASP A 142 -2.04 -9.18 -3.60
N LEU A 143 -1.43 -10.05 -2.79
CA LEU A 143 -0.68 -9.68 -1.59
C LEU A 143 0.54 -10.59 -1.41
N ILE A 144 1.69 -10.00 -1.14
CA ILE A 144 2.90 -10.68 -0.69
C ILE A 144 3.33 -10.04 0.63
N VAL A 145 3.40 -10.83 1.69
CA VAL A 145 3.87 -10.40 3.01
C VAL A 145 5.31 -10.88 3.19
N VAL A 146 6.15 -10.05 3.77
CA VAL A 146 7.50 -10.42 4.24
C VAL A 146 7.58 -10.10 5.72
N ASP A 147 7.69 -11.09 6.55
CA ASP A 147 7.77 -10.97 8.02
C ASP A 147 9.00 -11.71 8.57
N SER A 148 10.01 -11.05 9.04
CA SER A 148 10.20 -9.60 9.04
C SER A 148 11.46 -9.23 8.25
N VAL A 149 11.51 -7.97 7.78
CA VAL A 149 12.70 -7.43 7.08
C VAL A 149 13.93 -7.43 7.98
N ALA A 150 13.74 -7.33 9.29
CA ALA A 150 14.83 -7.39 10.28
C ALA A 150 15.55 -8.75 10.31
N ALA A 151 14.88 -9.83 9.89
CA ALA A 151 15.48 -11.17 9.80
C ALA A 151 16.25 -11.43 8.50
N LEU A 152 16.23 -10.46 7.56
CA LEU A 152 16.90 -10.55 6.26
C LEU A 152 18.37 -10.04 6.30
N VAL A 153 18.89 -9.68 7.48
CA VAL A 153 20.24 -9.10 7.67
C VAL A 153 21.22 -10.18 8.08
#